data_f4678c63ae0b53994a97d9ff93d94219
#
_entry.id   f4678c63ae0b53994a97d9ff93d94219
#
_cell.length_a   1.000
_cell.length_b   1.000
_cell.length_c   1.000
_cell.angle_alpha   90.00
_cell.angle_beta   90.00
_cell.angle_gamma   90.00
#
_symmetry.space_group_name_H-M   'P 1'
#
loop_
_entity.id
_entity.type
_entity.pdbx_description
1 polymer ?
#
loop_
_entity_poly.entity_id
_entity_poly.type
_entity_poly.pdbx_seq_one_letter_code
_entity_poly.pdbx_strand_id
1 'polypeptide(L)'
;MKTLASTFLGLLLVAMTTVVAIARADAAAGKEVFQGSDCQSCHYTQGPATEKSIDDQLAKKGPELWYAGSKFQGPWLQAWLQDPQPIRPMKFNSVMEPNPGGHPALSADQAGPVTDYLMSLTSDAVKAGTVKVKKKNLKGRLIFIKKMPCSGCHQFPTKKKFSGGLSGPSLVGAGQRLNPDWVLAYLQQPKVFKPVKMMPVFVGLLSDKDMKNVAAHVATFK
;
A
#
# COMPACT_ATOMS: atom_id res chain seq x y z
N MET A 1 -13.26 -23.10 44.27
CA MET A 1 -12.34 -22.41 43.33
C MET A 1 -12.45 -22.87 41.87
N LYS A 2 -13.36 -23.76 41.46
CA LYS A 2 -13.51 -24.26 40.07
C LYS A 2 -14.52 -23.49 39.23
N THR A 3 -15.38 -22.66 39.82
CA THR A 3 -16.46 -21.97 39.14
C THR A 3 -16.07 -20.56 38.56
N LEU A 4 -15.02 -19.93 39.09
CA LEU A 4 -14.55 -18.63 38.62
C LEU A 4 -13.72 -18.68 37.29
N ALA A 5 -13.03 -19.79 37.04
CA ALA A 5 -12.26 -19.94 35.80
C ALA A 5 -13.12 -20.13 34.55
N SER A 6 -14.32 -20.75 34.70
CA SER A 6 -15.23 -21.00 33.58
C SER A 6 -15.95 -19.73 33.09
N THR A 7 -16.25 -18.80 34.00
CA THR A 7 -16.90 -17.54 33.67
C THR A 7 -15.95 -16.55 32.94
N PHE A 8 -14.66 -16.54 33.29
CA PHE A 8 -13.66 -15.70 32.60
C PHE A 8 -13.40 -16.17 31.17
N LEU A 9 -13.38 -17.48 30.94
CA LEU A 9 -13.14 -18.00 29.58
C LEU A 9 -14.33 -17.73 28.66
N GLY A 10 -15.57 -17.78 29.18
CA GLY A 10 -16.78 -17.45 28.44
C GLY A 10 -16.85 -15.98 28.03
N LEU A 11 -16.45 -15.05 28.92
CA LEU A 11 -16.41 -13.60 28.61
C LEU A 11 -15.36 -13.26 27.55
N LEU A 12 -14.19 -13.91 27.56
CA LEU A 12 -13.15 -13.68 26.57
C LEU A 12 -13.55 -14.14 25.17
N LEU A 13 -14.24 -15.28 25.06
CA LEU A 13 -14.76 -15.79 23.79
C LEU A 13 -15.87 -14.91 23.20
N VAL A 14 -16.79 -14.42 24.03
CA VAL A 14 -17.87 -13.52 23.58
C VAL A 14 -17.29 -12.16 23.11
N ALA A 15 -16.30 -11.61 23.79
CA ALA A 15 -15.65 -10.38 23.39
C ALA A 15 -14.91 -10.51 22.04
N MET A 16 -14.22 -11.64 21.78
CA MET A 16 -13.57 -11.88 20.49
C MET A 16 -14.56 -12.03 19.33
N THR A 17 -15.70 -12.68 19.54
CA THR A 17 -16.71 -12.85 18.50
C THR A 17 -17.42 -11.55 18.14
N THR A 18 -17.67 -10.67 19.08
CA THR A 18 -18.30 -9.36 18.83
C THR A 18 -17.40 -8.41 18.05
N VAL A 19 -16.11 -8.34 18.35
CA VAL A 19 -15.15 -7.49 17.61
C VAL A 19 -15.01 -7.92 16.16
N VAL A 20 -14.95 -9.22 15.87
CA VAL A 20 -14.90 -9.75 14.50
C VAL A 20 -16.20 -9.49 13.73
N ALA A 21 -17.34 -9.54 14.39
CA ALA A 21 -18.63 -9.27 13.76
C ALA A 21 -18.79 -7.78 13.39
N ILE A 22 -18.37 -6.86 14.25
CA ILE A 22 -18.38 -5.41 13.98
C ILE A 22 -17.47 -5.08 12.79
N ALA A 23 -16.22 -5.54 12.79
CA ALA A 23 -15.29 -5.28 11.69
C ALA A 23 -15.78 -5.83 10.33
N ARG A 24 -16.52 -6.94 10.32
CA ARG A 24 -17.11 -7.48 9.09
C ARG A 24 -18.31 -6.66 8.62
N ALA A 25 -19.12 -6.14 9.52
CA ALA A 25 -20.23 -5.26 9.19
C ALA A 25 -19.75 -3.94 8.58
N ASP A 26 -18.67 -3.36 9.15
CA ASP A 26 -18.07 -2.13 8.64
C ASP A 26 -17.46 -2.31 7.25
N ALA A 27 -16.79 -3.44 6.98
CA ALA A 27 -16.27 -3.76 5.65
C ALA A 27 -17.37 -4.02 4.61
N ALA A 28 -18.53 -4.60 5.01
CA ALA A 28 -19.66 -4.78 4.11
C ALA A 28 -20.30 -3.46 3.74
N ALA A 29 -20.57 -2.60 4.72
CA ALA A 29 -21.06 -1.24 4.49
C ALA A 29 -20.08 -0.42 3.62
N GLY A 30 -18.77 -0.55 3.87
CA GLY A 30 -17.75 0.08 3.05
C GLY A 30 -17.75 -0.39 1.61
N LYS A 31 -18.03 -1.66 1.34
CA LYS A 31 -18.20 -2.19 -0.02
C LYS A 31 -19.38 -1.57 -0.74
N GLU A 32 -20.50 -1.39 -0.04
CA GLU A 32 -21.70 -0.74 -0.61
C GLU A 32 -21.40 0.73 -0.97
N VAL A 33 -20.72 1.47 -0.09
CA VAL A 33 -20.28 2.84 -0.36
C VAL A 33 -19.30 2.88 -1.54
N PHE A 34 -18.34 1.96 -1.61
CA PHE A 34 -17.38 1.85 -2.71
C PHE A 34 -18.07 1.63 -4.06
N GLN A 35 -19.10 0.80 -4.09
CA GLN A 35 -19.92 0.55 -5.28
C GLN A 35 -20.82 1.74 -5.62
N GLY A 36 -21.51 2.30 -4.62
CA GLY A 36 -22.41 3.44 -4.80
C GLY A 36 -21.69 4.73 -5.24
N SER A 37 -20.41 4.86 -4.90
CA SER A 37 -19.55 5.98 -5.34
C SER A 37 -18.84 5.72 -6.67
N ASP A 38 -19.21 4.67 -7.39
CA ASP A 38 -18.66 4.26 -8.70
C ASP A 38 -17.13 4.05 -8.73
N CYS A 39 -16.54 3.70 -7.58
CA CYS A 39 -15.09 3.48 -7.49
C CYS A 39 -14.61 2.32 -8.38
N GLN A 40 -15.47 1.32 -8.61
CA GLN A 40 -15.17 0.16 -9.46
C GLN A 40 -15.05 0.52 -10.95
N SER A 41 -15.52 1.67 -11.39
CA SER A 41 -15.32 2.12 -12.78
C SER A 41 -13.85 2.37 -13.12
N CYS A 42 -13.02 2.61 -12.09
CA CYS A 42 -11.58 2.86 -12.20
C CYS A 42 -10.74 1.80 -11.49
N HIS A 43 -11.25 1.17 -10.44
CA HIS A 43 -10.50 0.26 -9.59
C HIS A 43 -11.13 -1.13 -9.52
N TYR A 44 -10.34 -2.17 -9.72
CA TYR A 44 -10.80 -3.53 -9.46
C TYR A 44 -10.27 -4.05 -8.10
N THR A 45 -11.12 -4.79 -7.40
CA THR A 45 -10.90 -5.30 -6.04
C THR A 45 -10.79 -6.82 -5.96
N GLN A 46 -10.83 -7.50 -7.11
CA GLN A 46 -10.65 -8.94 -7.20
C GLN A 46 -9.31 -9.25 -7.84
N GLY A 47 -8.52 -10.11 -7.23
CA GLY A 47 -7.25 -10.59 -7.74
C GLY A 47 -7.34 -12.00 -8.31
N PRO A 48 -6.27 -12.50 -8.92
CA PRO A 48 -5.00 -11.81 -9.17
C PRO A 48 -5.06 -10.77 -10.29
N ALA A 49 -3.94 -10.05 -10.49
CA ALA A 49 -3.79 -9.09 -11.58
C ALA A 49 -3.94 -9.76 -12.96
N THR A 50 -4.63 -9.10 -13.89
CA THR A 50 -5.06 -9.68 -15.18
C THR A 50 -4.33 -9.12 -16.38
N GLU A 51 -3.53 -8.07 -16.23
CA GLU A 51 -2.81 -7.41 -17.31
C GLU A 51 -1.78 -8.36 -17.96
N LYS A 52 -1.76 -8.44 -19.27
CA LYS A 52 -0.86 -9.27 -20.07
C LYS A 52 0.11 -8.46 -20.92
N SER A 53 -0.23 -7.22 -21.23
CA SER A 53 0.52 -6.34 -22.11
C SER A 53 0.72 -4.94 -21.51
N ILE A 54 1.60 -4.14 -22.11
CA ILE A 54 1.76 -2.72 -21.75
C ILE A 54 0.48 -1.95 -22.07
N ASP A 55 -0.21 -2.28 -23.14
CA ASP A 55 -1.46 -1.62 -23.52
C ASP A 55 -2.55 -1.87 -22.46
N ASP A 56 -2.67 -3.09 -21.92
CA ASP A 56 -3.57 -3.37 -20.79
C ASP A 56 -3.22 -2.50 -19.58
N GLN A 57 -1.92 -2.35 -19.30
CA GLN A 57 -1.47 -1.53 -18.17
C GLN A 57 -1.75 -0.04 -18.41
N LEU A 58 -1.65 0.45 -19.64
CA LEU A 58 -1.90 1.85 -20.01
C LEU A 58 -3.41 2.16 -20.09
N ALA A 59 -4.23 1.18 -20.42
CA ALA A 59 -5.69 1.32 -20.48
C ALA A 59 -6.35 1.46 -19.08
N LYS A 60 -5.63 1.18 -18.01
CA LYS A 60 -6.17 1.28 -16.63
C LYS A 60 -6.46 2.71 -16.25
N LYS A 61 -7.66 2.95 -15.75
CA LYS A 61 -8.08 4.26 -15.22
C LYS A 61 -7.53 4.53 -13.82
N GLY A 62 -7.33 3.47 -13.02
CA GLY A 62 -6.81 3.55 -11.66
C GLY A 62 -5.98 2.32 -11.27
N PRO A 63 -5.27 2.35 -10.13
CA PRO A 63 -4.57 1.19 -9.62
C PRO A 63 -5.54 0.10 -9.16
N GLU A 64 -5.08 -1.15 -9.26
CA GLU A 64 -5.72 -2.30 -8.62
C GLU A 64 -5.72 -2.17 -7.10
N LEU A 65 -6.80 -2.59 -6.44
CA LEU A 65 -6.99 -2.50 -4.99
C LEU A 65 -7.16 -3.85 -4.30
N TRP A 66 -7.12 -4.97 -5.02
CA TRP A 66 -7.35 -6.32 -4.47
C TRP A 66 -6.37 -6.74 -3.36
N TYR A 67 -5.30 -5.98 -3.15
CA TYR A 67 -4.34 -6.15 -2.05
C TYR A 67 -4.16 -4.86 -1.24
N ALA A 68 -5.14 -3.99 -1.22
CA ALA A 68 -5.02 -2.67 -0.59
C ALA A 68 -4.69 -2.77 0.91
N GLY A 69 -5.31 -3.68 1.65
CA GLY A 69 -5.04 -3.91 3.07
C GLY A 69 -3.64 -4.47 3.35
N SER A 70 -3.05 -5.21 2.40
CA SER A 70 -1.65 -5.61 2.52
C SER A 70 -0.68 -4.48 2.20
N LYS A 71 -1.09 -3.49 1.39
CA LYS A 71 -0.23 -2.43 0.85
C LYS A 71 -0.24 -1.16 1.67
N PHE A 72 -1.42 -0.70 2.08
CA PHE A 72 -1.58 0.60 2.72
C PHE A 72 -1.65 0.50 4.24
N GLN A 73 -1.42 1.64 4.89
CA GLN A 73 -1.69 1.86 6.31
C GLN A 73 -3.10 2.47 6.42
N GLY A 74 -3.98 1.88 7.23
CA GLY A 74 -5.37 2.30 7.37
C GLY A 74 -5.56 3.79 7.68
N PRO A 75 -4.91 4.35 8.72
CA PRO A 75 -5.05 5.76 9.06
C PRO A 75 -4.65 6.71 7.92
N TRP A 76 -3.60 6.37 7.17
CA TRP A 76 -3.20 7.15 6.01
C TRP A 76 -4.24 7.06 4.90
N LEU A 77 -4.74 5.86 4.61
CA LEU A 77 -5.72 5.63 3.55
C LEU A 77 -7.01 6.41 3.82
N GLN A 78 -7.52 6.37 5.06
CA GLN A 78 -8.70 7.10 5.46
C GLN A 78 -8.55 8.62 5.31
N ALA A 79 -7.42 9.18 5.73
CA ALA A 79 -7.14 10.59 5.56
C ALA A 79 -7.00 10.97 4.07
N TRP A 80 -6.33 10.13 3.28
CA TRP A 80 -6.14 10.37 1.86
C TRP A 80 -7.45 10.30 1.07
N LEU A 81 -8.38 9.43 1.42
CA LEU A 81 -9.70 9.35 0.78
C LEU A 81 -10.54 10.62 0.99
N GLN A 82 -10.30 11.36 2.08
CA GLN A 82 -10.99 12.63 2.36
C GLN A 82 -10.33 13.82 1.66
N ASP A 83 -9.03 13.80 1.44
CA ASP A 83 -8.25 14.83 0.75
C ASP A 83 -7.21 14.18 -0.19
N PRO A 84 -7.65 13.67 -1.36
CA PRO A 84 -6.78 12.94 -2.26
C PRO A 84 -5.74 13.83 -2.93
N GLN A 85 -4.47 13.59 -2.64
CA GLN A 85 -3.35 14.24 -3.30
C GLN A 85 -2.63 13.29 -4.25
N PRO A 86 -2.09 13.77 -5.38
CA PRO A 86 -1.33 12.93 -6.30
C PRO A 86 -0.13 12.26 -5.64
N ILE A 87 -0.12 10.93 -5.64
CA ILE A 87 1.04 10.15 -5.16
C ILE A 87 2.15 10.11 -6.23
N ARG A 88 1.78 10.19 -7.48
CA ARG A 88 2.69 10.25 -8.61
C ARG A 88 2.82 11.70 -9.03
N PRO A 89 4.04 12.30 -9.03
CA PRO A 89 4.22 13.70 -9.41
C PRO A 89 3.87 13.98 -10.87
N MET A 90 4.20 13.02 -11.75
CA MET A 90 3.90 13.11 -13.17
C MET A 90 2.71 12.23 -13.53
N LYS A 91 1.99 12.58 -14.58
CA LYS A 91 0.95 11.77 -15.19
C LYS A 91 1.49 10.36 -15.49
N PHE A 92 0.63 9.35 -15.36
CA PHE A 92 1.06 7.99 -15.63
C PHE A 92 1.64 7.87 -17.05
N ASN A 93 2.78 7.22 -17.16
CA ASN A 93 3.54 7.06 -18.39
C ASN A 93 4.02 8.37 -19.06
N SER A 94 4.12 9.45 -18.31
CA SER A 94 4.72 10.71 -18.77
C SER A 94 5.89 11.12 -17.87
N VAL A 95 6.89 11.78 -18.46
CA VAL A 95 7.99 12.43 -17.75
C VAL A 95 7.95 13.95 -17.93
N MET A 96 7.01 14.45 -18.71
CA MET A 96 6.86 15.87 -19.06
C MET A 96 5.59 16.49 -18.47
N GLU A 97 4.52 15.72 -18.34
CA GLU A 97 3.23 16.22 -17.92
C GLU A 97 3.04 16.01 -16.40
N PRO A 98 2.82 17.08 -15.62
CA PRO A 98 2.44 16.96 -14.22
C PRO A 98 1.13 16.16 -14.05
N ASN A 99 1.02 15.42 -12.95
CA ASN A 99 -0.23 14.74 -12.62
C ASN A 99 -1.30 15.78 -12.23
N PRO A 100 -2.42 15.88 -12.94
CA PRO A 100 -3.45 16.87 -12.67
C PRO A 100 -4.22 16.58 -11.35
N GLY A 101 -4.06 15.43 -10.75
CA GLY A 101 -4.89 15.02 -9.61
C GLY A 101 -6.32 14.70 -10.05
N GLY A 102 -7.30 15.14 -9.24
CA GLY A 102 -8.72 14.99 -9.57
C GLY A 102 -9.36 13.67 -9.14
N HIS A 103 -8.72 12.94 -8.23
CA HIS A 103 -9.39 11.80 -7.59
C HIS A 103 -10.56 12.30 -6.73
N PRO A 104 -11.77 11.70 -6.83
CA PRO A 104 -12.90 12.10 -6.01
C PRO A 104 -12.60 11.96 -4.51
N ALA A 105 -12.95 12.98 -3.73
CA ALA A 105 -12.88 12.94 -2.28
C ALA A 105 -14.15 12.31 -1.69
N LEU A 106 -14.00 11.58 -0.60
CA LEU A 106 -15.10 11.04 0.18
C LEU A 106 -15.38 11.93 1.40
N SER A 107 -16.64 11.96 1.85
CA SER A 107 -16.96 12.55 3.16
C SER A 107 -16.35 11.74 4.31
N ALA A 108 -16.28 12.32 5.50
CA ALA A 108 -15.77 11.63 6.69
C ALA A 108 -16.55 10.34 6.98
N ASP A 109 -17.88 10.37 6.80
CA ASP A 109 -18.79 9.24 7.03
C ASP A 109 -18.58 8.10 6.01
N GLN A 110 -18.12 8.42 4.82
CA GLN A 110 -17.83 7.44 3.76
C GLN A 110 -16.40 6.88 3.85
N ALA A 111 -15.43 7.72 4.19
CA ALA A 111 -14.02 7.35 4.17
C ALA A 111 -13.67 6.25 5.18
N GLY A 112 -14.28 6.25 6.37
CA GLY A 112 -14.09 5.20 7.37
C GLY A 112 -14.50 3.81 6.84
N PRO A 113 -15.77 3.58 6.53
CA PRO A 113 -16.26 2.30 6.01
C PRO A 113 -15.52 1.84 4.74
N VAL A 114 -15.23 2.75 3.78
CA VAL A 114 -14.46 2.40 2.57
C VAL A 114 -13.04 1.96 2.93
N THR A 115 -12.42 2.62 3.93
CA THR A 115 -11.10 2.18 4.43
C THR A 115 -11.18 0.77 4.99
N ASP A 116 -12.17 0.45 5.83
CA ASP A 116 -12.33 -0.88 6.42
C ASP A 116 -12.54 -1.96 5.35
N TYR A 117 -13.34 -1.66 4.31
CA TYR A 117 -13.46 -2.53 3.16
C TYR A 117 -12.12 -2.74 2.45
N LEU A 118 -11.41 -1.68 2.09
CA LEU A 118 -10.13 -1.78 1.39
C LEU A 118 -9.05 -2.47 2.25
N MET A 119 -9.06 -2.25 3.56
CA MET A 119 -8.13 -2.91 4.49
C MET A 119 -8.44 -4.41 4.66
N SER A 120 -9.64 -4.87 4.36
CA SER A 120 -10.00 -6.29 4.32
C SER A 120 -9.42 -7.02 3.08
N LEU A 121 -9.03 -6.30 2.03
CA LEU A 121 -8.50 -6.84 0.79
C LEU A 121 -7.00 -7.14 0.95
N THR A 122 -6.65 -8.36 1.26
CA THR A 122 -5.28 -8.80 1.56
C THR A 122 -4.75 -9.80 0.56
N SER A 123 -3.42 -9.97 0.53
CA SER A 123 -2.73 -10.94 -0.30
C SER A 123 -1.78 -11.80 0.53
N ASP A 124 -1.85 -13.12 0.38
CA ASP A 124 -0.97 -14.10 1.04
C ASP A 124 0.50 -14.00 0.61
N ALA A 125 0.78 -13.29 -0.48
CA ALA A 125 2.15 -12.98 -0.89
C ALA A 125 2.87 -12.03 0.08
N VAL A 126 2.13 -11.31 0.94
CA VAL A 126 2.69 -10.40 1.94
C VAL A 126 2.76 -11.08 3.30
N LYS A 127 3.98 -11.40 3.74
CA LYS A 127 4.22 -12.03 5.05
C LYS A 127 4.42 -10.95 6.12
N ALA A 128 3.43 -10.82 7.00
CA ALA A 128 3.43 -9.80 8.06
C ALA A 128 4.62 -9.97 9.03
N GLY A 129 5.12 -8.85 9.56
CA GLY A 129 6.18 -8.82 10.56
C GLY A 129 7.58 -9.19 10.07
N THR A 130 7.77 -9.32 8.76
CA THR A 130 9.05 -9.72 8.14
C THR A 130 10.08 -8.59 8.16
N VAL A 131 9.64 -7.34 7.95
CA VAL A 131 10.50 -6.16 7.92
C VAL A 131 10.55 -5.48 9.27
N LYS A 132 11.73 -5.42 9.88
CA LYS A 132 11.95 -4.68 11.13
C LYS A 132 12.46 -3.27 10.81
N VAL A 133 11.61 -2.28 11.06
CA VAL A 133 11.94 -0.87 10.80
C VAL A 133 12.80 -0.33 11.94
N LYS A 134 13.94 0.25 11.59
CA LYS A 134 14.86 0.93 12.52
C LYS A 134 15.00 2.39 12.12
N LYS A 135 15.13 3.30 13.10
CA LYS A 135 15.30 4.75 12.89
C LYS A 135 16.40 5.10 11.87
N LYS A 136 17.49 4.33 11.84
CA LYS A 136 18.59 4.49 10.88
C LYS A 136 18.86 3.15 10.20
N ASN A 137 18.75 3.12 8.88
CA ASN A 137 19.14 1.98 8.05
C ASN A 137 20.11 2.44 6.97
N LEU A 138 21.40 2.53 7.34
CA LEU A 138 22.46 2.99 6.44
C LEU A 138 22.63 2.06 5.24
N LYS A 139 22.51 0.74 5.43
CA LYS A 139 22.63 -0.23 4.35
C LYS A 139 21.50 -0.05 3.32
N GLY A 140 20.25 0.06 3.78
CA GLY A 140 19.11 0.33 2.91
C GLY A 140 19.27 1.65 2.15
N ARG A 141 19.75 2.69 2.83
CA ARG A 141 20.04 3.99 2.20
C ARG A 141 21.10 3.89 1.10
N LEU A 142 22.21 3.19 1.35
CA LEU A 142 23.26 3.01 0.36
C LEU A 142 22.77 2.22 -0.86
N ILE A 143 21.96 1.19 -0.65
CA ILE A 143 21.37 0.43 -1.74
C ILE A 143 20.43 1.33 -2.55
N PHE A 144 19.53 2.06 -1.87
CA PHE A 144 18.52 2.91 -2.50
C PHE A 144 19.11 4.04 -3.35
N ILE A 145 20.22 4.66 -2.90
CA ILE A 145 20.79 5.84 -3.58
C ILE A 145 21.93 5.45 -4.53
N LYS A 146 22.78 4.47 -4.15
CA LYS A 146 24.05 4.23 -4.84
C LYS A 146 24.12 2.90 -5.56
N LYS A 147 23.72 1.80 -4.91
CA LYS A 147 23.84 0.47 -5.50
C LYS A 147 22.77 0.22 -6.57
N MET A 148 21.52 0.61 -6.25
CA MET A 148 20.39 0.55 -7.17
C MET A 148 19.84 1.97 -7.29
N PRO A 149 19.68 2.52 -8.51
CA PRO A 149 19.27 3.91 -8.68
C PRO A 149 17.76 4.10 -8.45
N CYS A 150 17.23 3.61 -7.32
CA CYS A 150 15.81 3.79 -6.96
C CYS A 150 15.44 5.27 -6.94
N SER A 151 16.36 6.10 -6.45
CA SER A 151 16.24 7.56 -6.44
C SER A 151 16.27 8.19 -7.85
N GLY A 152 16.67 7.48 -8.88
CA GLY A 152 16.59 7.97 -10.26
C GLY A 152 15.15 8.11 -10.79
N CYS A 153 14.22 7.29 -10.26
CA CYS A 153 12.81 7.30 -10.65
C CYS A 153 11.88 7.80 -9.54
N HIS A 154 12.28 7.65 -8.28
CA HIS A 154 11.43 7.95 -7.12
C HIS A 154 11.90 9.20 -6.38
N GLN A 155 10.98 10.14 -6.20
CA GLN A 155 11.18 11.25 -5.28
C GLN A 155 11.14 10.75 -3.83
N PHE A 156 12.03 11.26 -2.99
CA PHE A 156 12.15 10.87 -1.58
C PHE A 156 12.55 12.07 -0.69
N PRO A 157 12.26 12.04 0.61
CA PRO A 157 12.58 13.14 1.50
C PRO A 157 14.09 13.20 1.82
N THR A 158 14.62 14.41 1.91
CA THR A 158 15.95 14.73 2.40
C THR A 158 15.88 15.68 3.59
N LYS A 159 17.01 16.04 4.20
CA LYS A 159 17.01 16.98 5.33
C LYS A 159 16.47 18.38 5.00
N LYS A 160 16.59 18.83 3.76
CA LYS A 160 16.24 20.20 3.36
C LYS A 160 15.05 20.28 2.41
N LYS A 161 14.90 19.30 1.53
CA LYS A 161 13.89 19.26 0.45
C LYS A 161 13.63 17.82 0.04
N PHE A 162 12.85 17.66 -1.01
CA PHE A 162 12.73 16.39 -1.73
C PHE A 162 13.84 16.26 -2.76
N SER A 163 14.22 15.03 -3.08
CA SER A 163 15.20 14.69 -4.11
C SER A 163 14.74 13.46 -4.87
N GLY A 164 15.33 13.21 -6.02
CA GLY A 164 15.03 12.03 -6.85
C GLY A 164 14.19 12.34 -8.07
N GLY A 165 13.99 11.31 -8.90
CA GLY A 165 13.23 11.41 -10.14
C GLY A 165 11.72 11.45 -9.91
N LEU A 166 10.98 11.84 -10.94
CA LEU A 166 9.53 12.04 -10.90
C LEU A 166 8.75 11.00 -11.71
N SER A 167 9.43 10.11 -12.43
CA SER A 167 8.79 9.10 -13.30
C SER A 167 8.10 7.97 -12.52
N GLY A 168 8.54 7.71 -11.29
CA GLY A 168 7.91 6.78 -10.36
C GLY A 168 6.94 7.46 -9.39
N PRO A 169 6.16 6.69 -8.61
CA PRO A 169 5.41 7.22 -7.48
C PRO A 169 6.36 7.87 -6.47
N SER A 170 5.96 9.01 -5.89
CA SER A 170 6.72 9.64 -4.81
C SER A 170 6.78 8.71 -3.60
N LEU A 171 7.95 8.60 -3.00
CA LEU A 171 8.17 7.90 -1.73
C LEU A 171 8.20 8.87 -0.53
N VAL A 172 7.94 10.15 -0.75
CA VAL A 172 7.66 11.10 0.35
C VAL A 172 6.42 10.59 1.08
N GLY A 173 6.48 10.52 2.41
CA GLY A 173 5.42 9.97 3.23
C GLY A 173 5.21 8.45 3.11
N ALA A 174 6.10 7.72 2.41
CA ALA A 174 5.93 6.29 2.18
C ALA A 174 5.87 5.47 3.48
N GLY A 175 6.56 5.89 4.53
CA GLY A 175 6.54 5.22 5.84
C GLY A 175 5.22 5.36 6.60
N GLN A 176 4.39 6.34 6.25
CA GLN A 176 3.04 6.49 6.78
C GLN A 176 1.99 5.85 5.88
N ARG A 177 2.28 5.75 4.58
CA ARG A 177 1.38 5.26 3.54
C ARG A 177 1.45 3.76 3.33
N LEU A 178 2.67 3.19 3.26
CA LEU A 178 2.90 1.83 2.82
C LEU A 178 3.27 0.90 3.98
N ASN A 179 2.73 -0.31 3.91
CA ASN A 179 3.20 -1.41 4.74
C ASN A 179 4.61 -1.85 4.25
N PRO A 180 5.64 -1.84 5.12
CA PRO A 180 6.98 -2.24 4.75
C PRO A 180 7.08 -3.70 4.28
N ASP A 181 6.24 -4.60 4.79
CA ASP A 181 6.19 -6.00 4.36
C ASP A 181 5.68 -6.12 2.92
N TRP A 182 4.72 -5.26 2.52
CA TRP A 182 4.29 -5.18 1.13
C TRP A 182 5.40 -4.64 0.22
N VAL A 183 6.15 -3.63 0.65
CA VAL A 183 7.30 -3.12 -0.12
C VAL A 183 8.32 -4.23 -0.36
N LEU A 184 8.61 -5.06 0.65
CA LEU A 184 9.46 -6.22 0.51
C LEU A 184 8.88 -7.25 -0.48
N ALA A 185 7.62 -7.66 -0.29
CA ALA A 185 6.96 -8.62 -1.17
C ALA A 185 6.92 -8.14 -2.62
N TYR A 186 6.70 -6.84 -2.85
CA TYR A 186 6.74 -6.25 -4.17
C TYR A 186 8.15 -6.30 -4.81
N LEU A 187 9.21 -6.12 -4.05
CA LEU A 187 10.57 -6.26 -4.55
C LEU A 187 10.94 -7.72 -4.87
N GLN A 188 10.44 -8.67 -4.07
CA GLN A 188 10.72 -10.10 -4.22
C GLN A 188 9.86 -10.77 -5.31
N GLN A 189 8.59 -10.38 -5.42
CA GLN A 189 7.61 -11.02 -6.29
C GLN A 189 6.75 -9.97 -7.04
N PRO A 190 7.39 -9.06 -7.79
CA PRO A 190 6.65 -7.93 -8.40
C PRO A 190 5.55 -8.36 -9.36
N LYS A 191 5.72 -9.51 -10.03
CA LYS A 191 4.73 -10.03 -11.00
C LYS A 191 3.42 -10.47 -10.36
N VAL A 192 3.41 -10.81 -9.06
CA VAL A 192 2.18 -11.12 -8.33
C VAL A 192 1.26 -9.91 -8.28
N PHE A 193 1.82 -8.73 -8.05
CA PHE A 193 1.06 -7.48 -7.90
C PHE A 193 0.88 -6.73 -9.22
N LYS A 194 1.92 -6.75 -10.05
CA LYS A 194 1.97 -6.08 -11.36
C LYS A 194 2.69 -6.98 -12.36
N PRO A 195 1.95 -7.83 -13.08
CA PRO A 195 2.53 -8.74 -14.07
C PRO A 195 3.21 -7.97 -15.20
N VAL A 196 2.62 -6.87 -15.63
CA VAL A 196 3.21 -5.91 -16.55
C VAL A 196 3.61 -4.65 -15.77
N LYS A 197 4.89 -4.34 -15.73
CA LYS A 197 5.40 -3.24 -14.91
C LYS A 197 6.48 -2.44 -15.59
N MET A 198 6.57 -1.19 -15.20
CA MET A 198 7.57 -0.23 -15.71
C MET A 198 8.77 -0.08 -14.76
N MET A 199 8.64 -0.49 -13.51
CA MET A 199 9.75 -0.50 -12.56
C MET A 199 10.66 -1.71 -12.82
N PRO A 200 12.02 -1.56 -12.80
CA PRO A 200 12.95 -2.68 -12.97
C PRO A 200 12.73 -3.82 -11.98
N VAL A 201 13.10 -5.04 -12.38
CA VAL A 201 13.12 -6.22 -11.51
C VAL A 201 14.44 -6.27 -10.77
N PHE A 202 14.39 -6.39 -9.45
CA PHE A 202 15.58 -6.47 -8.60
C PHE A 202 15.88 -7.90 -8.13
N VAL A 203 15.01 -8.85 -8.44
CA VAL A 203 15.24 -10.28 -8.19
C VAL A 203 16.47 -10.73 -8.99
N GLY A 204 17.41 -11.40 -8.33
CA GLY A 204 18.72 -11.77 -8.92
C GLY A 204 19.78 -10.67 -8.85
N LEU A 205 19.41 -9.40 -8.68
CA LEU A 205 20.34 -8.26 -8.52
C LEU A 205 20.56 -7.89 -7.05
N LEU A 206 19.54 -8.06 -6.21
CA LEU A 206 19.58 -7.85 -4.77
C LEU A 206 19.29 -9.16 -4.03
N SER A 207 20.04 -9.40 -2.96
CA SER A 207 19.70 -10.47 -2.02
C SER A 207 18.42 -10.13 -1.24
N ASP A 208 17.75 -11.15 -0.69
CA ASP A 208 16.59 -10.95 0.19
C ASP A 208 16.91 -10.02 1.38
N LYS A 209 18.11 -10.14 1.93
CA LYS A 209 18.59 -9.26 3.00
C LYS A 209 18.72 -7.81 2.52
N ASP A 210 19.16 -7.58 1.28
CA ASP A 210 19.26 -6.25 0.70
C ASP A 210 17.88 -5.66 0.42
N MET A 211 16.94 -6.45 -0.11
CA MET A 211 15.55 -6.04 -0.32
C MET A 211 14.85 -5.69 1.00
N LYS A 212 15.05 -6.47 2.07
CA LYS A 212 14.58 -6.13 3.43
C LYS A 212 15.15 -4.81 3.94
N ASN A 213 16.43 -4.54 3.70
CA ASN A 213 17.04 -3.26 4.09
C ASN A 213 16.45 -2.08 3.31
N VAL A 214 16.18 -2.24 2.01
CA VAL A 214 15.52 -1.20 1.20
C VAL A 214 14.10 -0.95 1.71
N ALA A 215 13.29 -1.99 1.93
CA ALA A 215 11.93 -1.86 2.45
C ALA A 215 11.91 -1.14 3.82
N ALA A 216 12.81 -1.55 4.74
CA ALA A 216 12.96 -0.90 6.04
C ALA A 216 13.45 0.55 5.94
N HIS A 217 14.24 0.90 4.92
CA HIS A 217 14.66 2.28 4.68
C HIS A 217 13.52 3.13 4.14
N VAL A 218 12.76 2.66 3.16
CA VAL A 218 11.59 3.34 2.61
C VAL A 218 10.54 3.60 3.70
N ALA A 219 10.37 2.68 4.64
CA ALA A 219 9.48 2.86 5.78
C ALA A 219 9.90 3.99 6.75
N THR A 220 11.10 4.54 6.61
CA THR A 220 11.54 5.73 7.39
C THR A 220 11.19 7.06 6.73
N PHE A 221 10.68 7.05 5.51
CA PHE A 221 10.34 8.27 4.77
C PHE A 221 9.04 8.88 5.29
N LYS A 222 9.13 10.08 5.82
CA LYS A 222 8.02 10.89 6.33
C LYS A 222 7.68 11.99 5.35
#